data_2e648178f2c26f41ffa760efb71b226a
#
_entry.id   2e648178f2c26f41ffa760efb71b226a
#
_cell.length_a   1.000
_cell.length_b   1.000
_cell.length_c   1.000
_cell.angle_alpha   90.00
_cell.angle_beta   90.00
_cell.angle_gamma   90.00
#
_symmetry.space_group_name_H-M   'P 1'
#
loop_
_entity.id
_entity.type
_entity.pdbx_description
1 polymer ?
#
loop_
_entity_poly.entity_id
_entity_poly.type
_entity_poly.pdbx_seq_one_letter_code
_entity_poly.pdbx_strand_id
1 'polypeptide(L)'
;MDADSFFLLLSPPYPCKKGGNLMFAPTPFGVMLKETRENAKLSQFDLASGLGKTAQYISNIEKGKNNSPPDDDAIFKLISILGLSSDEAEKFRFLAYADRGMLPPEMFRYVFDCPAIIGLINYAVNNNVPIDYWDSVLSDIFSKRKVDNHG
;
A
#
# COMPACT_ATOMS: atom_id res chain seq x y z
N MET A 1 4.30 -8.75 12.07
CA MET A 1 4.83 -8.99 10.69
C MET A 1 6.33 -8.89 10.73
N ASP A 2 7.06 -9.89 10.23
CA ASP A 2 8.50 -9.73 10.08
C ASP A 2 8.80 -8.76 8.92
N ALA A 3 9.96 -8.11 9.01
CA ALA A 3 10.37 -7.10 8.05
C ALA A 3 10.56 -7.69 6.64
N ASP A 4 10.90 -8.97 6.53
CA ASP A 4 11.08 -9.66 5.26
C ASP A 4 9.73 -9.82 4.52
N SER A 5 8.64 -10.09 5.27
CA SER A 5 7.28 -10.14 4.70
C SER A 5 6.80 -8.77 4.24
N PHE A 6 7.07 -7.71 5.01
CA PHE A 6 6.72 -6.34 4.60
C PHE A 6 7.49 -5.89 3.36
N PHE A 7 8.76 -6.29 3.22
CA PHE A 7 9.60 -5.94 2.09
C PHE A 7 9.19 -6.63 0.79
N LEU A 8 8.81 -7.91 0.83
CA LEU A 8 8.22 -8.63 -0.30
C LEU A 8 6.89 -8.02 -0.77
N LEU A 9 6.21 -7.30 0.14
CA LEU A 9 4.96 -6.59 -0.15
C LEU A 9 5.16 -5.28 -0.91
N LEU A 10 6.34 -4.68 -0.80
CA LEU A 10 6.72 -3.42 -1.43
C LEU A 10 7.55 -3.61 -2.71
N SER A 11 7.78 -4.88 -3.13
CA SER A 11 8.46 -5.13 -4.41
C SER A 11 7.72 -4.40 -5.53
N PRO A 12 8.40 -3.47 -6.24
CA PRO A 12 7.73 -2.61 -7.19
C PRO A 12 7.06 -3.41 -8.29
N PRO A 13 5.83 -3.02 -8.68
CA PRO A 13 5.81 -1.94 -9.63
C PRO A 13 4.81 -0.84 -9.24
N TYR A 14 5.21 0.10 -8.42
CA TYR A 14 4.56 1.39 -8.52
C TYR A 14 5.10 2.03 -9.80
N PRO A 15 4.34 2.09 -10.88
CA PRO A 15 4.75 2.89 -12.00
C PRO A 15 4.79 4.33 -11.49
N CYS A 16 5.99 4.86 -11.27
CA CYS A 16 6.20 6.28 -11.25
C CYS A 16 5.43 6.81 -12.46
N LYS A 17 4.41 7.64 -12.24
CA LYS A 17 3.63 8.26 -13.32
C LYS A 17 4.57 9.17 -14.13
N LYS A 18 5.42 8.57 -14.97
CA LYS A 18 6.04 9.28 -16.07
C LYS A 18 4.91 9.46 -17.08
N GLY A 19 4.56 10.73 -17.33
CA GLY A 19 3.50 11.14 -18.23
C GLY A 19 3.56 10.41 -19.58
N GLY A 20 2.70 9.47 -19.75
CA GLY A 20 2.41 8.72 -20.94
C GLY A 20 0.97 8.26 -20.82
N ASN A 21 0.26 8.30 -21.91
CA ASN A 21 -1.15 7.98 -22.07
C ASN A 21 -1.42 6.53 -21.62
N LEU A 22 -1.45 6.28 -20.30
CA LEU A 22 -1.78 5.00 -19.70
C LEU A 22 -3.31 4.88 -19.65
N MET A 23 -3.86 4.22 -20.66
CA MET A 23 -5.15 3.58 -20.55
C MET A 23 -5.20 2.84 -19.19
N PHE A 24 -6.17 3.19 -18.37
CA PHE A 24 -6.44 2.71 -17.02
C PHE A 24 -5.89 1.30 -16.75
N ALA A 25 -4.74 1.23 -16.08
CA ALA A 25 -4.19 -0.01 -15.56
C ALA A 25 -4.66 -0.19 -14.11
N PRO A 26 -5.00 -1.41 -13.67
CA PRO A 26 -5.30 -1.68 -12.26
C PRO A 26 -4.15 -1.21 -11.37
N THR A 27 -4.48 -0.53 -10.28
CA THR A 27 -3.49 -0.16 -9.27
C THR A 27 -3.18 -1.37 -8.38
N PRO A 28 -2.04 -1.40 -7.65
CA PRO A 28 -1.76 -2.46 -6.69
C PRO A 28 -2.88 -2.64 -5.66
N PHE A 29 -3.52 -1.55 -5.23
CA PHE A 29 -4.70 -1.61 -4.37
C PHE A 29 -5.89 -2.26 -5.08
N GLY A 30 -6.19 -1.86 -6.30
CA GLY A 30 -7.29 -2.42 -7.09
C GLY A 30 -7.11 -3.92 -7.38
N VAL A 31 -5.87 -4.36 -7.63
CA VAL A 31 -5.54 -5.79 -7.80
C VAL A 31 -5.80 -6.54 -6.50
N MET A 32 -5.25 -6.07 -5.37
CA MET A 32 -5.44 -6.71 -4.08
C MET A 32 -6.92 -6.76 -3.67
N LEU A 33 -7.67 -5.68 -3.89
CA LEU A 33 -9.11 -5.64 -3.63
C LEU A 33 -9.85 -6.74 -4.40
N LYS A 34 -9.55 -6.88 -5.68
CA LYS A 34 -10.15 -7.91 -6.53
C LYS A 34 -9.81 -9.32 -6.04
N GLU A 35 -8.54 -9.60 -5.81
CA GLU A 35 -8.07 -10.92 -5.36
C GLU A 35 -8.71 -11.32 -4.01
N THR A 36 -8.69 -10.42 -3.03
CA THR A 36 -9.27 -10.69 -1.71
C THR A 36 -10.80 -10.86 -1.78
N ARG A 37 -11.49 -10.08 -2.62
CA ARG A 37 -12.93 -10.25 -2.87
C ARG A 37 -13.24 -11.61 -3.49
N GLU A 38 -12.49 -12.02 -4.50
CA GLU A 38 -12.68 -13.31 -5.18
C GLU A 38 -12.38 -14.47 -4.24
N ASN A 39 -11.35 -14.38 -3.42
CA ASN A 39 -11.02 -15.36 -2.38
C ASN A 39 -12.14 -15.48 -1.34
N ALA A 40 -12.76 -14.37 -0.96
CA ALA A 40 -13.93 -14.33 -0.09
C ALA A 40 -15.24 -14.79 -0.78
N LYS A 41 -15.18 -15.13 -2.08
CA LYS A 41 -16.33 -15.53 -2.91
C LYS A 41 -17.45 -14.48 -2.96
N LEU A 42 -17.10 -13.20 -2.84
CA LEU A 42 -18.05 -12.09 -2.91
C LEU A 42 -18.14 -11.55 -4.34
N SER A 43 -19.35 -11.19 -4.76
CA SER A 43 -19.53 -10.39 -5.98
C SER A 43 -19.17 -8.93 -5.71
N GLN A 44 -18.94 -8.15 -6.78
CA GLN A 44 -18.78 -6.69 -6.65
C GLN A 44 -20.00 -6.03 -6.03
N PHE A 45 -21.18 -6.57 -6.25
CA PHE A 45 -22.43 -6.08 -5.68
C PHE A 45 -22.48 -6.34 -4.15
N ASP A 46 -22.12 -7.55 -3.70
CA ASP A 46 -22.12 -7.91 -2.28
C ASP A 46 -21.18 -6.99 -1.50
N LEU A 47 -19.95 -6.81 -2.02
CA LEU A 47 -18.96 -5.95 -1.40
C LEU A 47 -19.42 -4.48 -1.35
N ALA A 48 -20.00 -3.99 -2.45
CA ALA A 48 -20.52 -2.63 -2.55
C ALA A 48 -21.70 -2.39 -1.59
N SER A 49 -22.59 -3.37 -1.45
CA SER A 49 -23.73 -3.30 -0.54
C SER A 49 -23.30 -3.12 0.90
N GLY A 50 -22.25 -3.84 1.34
CA GLY A 50 -21.69 -3.68 2.68
C GLY A 50 -21.09 -2.29 2.96
N LEU A 51 -20.70 -1.56 1.89
CA LEU A 51 -20.19 -0.19 1.96
C LEU A 51 -21.26 0.88 1.77
N GLY A 52 -22.49 0.52 1.40
CA GLY A 52 -23.50 1.48 0.95
C GLY A 52 -23.13 2.18 -0.38
N LYS A 53 -22.38 1.48 -1.24
CA LYS A 53 -21.91 1.96 -2.54
C LYS A 53 -22.51 1.13 -3.68
N THR A 54 -22.21 1.46 -4.92
CA THR A 54 -22.66 0.71 -6.11
C THR A 54 -21.61 -0.31 -6.55
N ALA A 55 -22.01 -1.39 -7.20
CA ALA A 55 -21.09 -2.36 -7.82
C ALA A 55 -20.12 -1.67 -8.80
N GLN A 56 -20.57 -0.62 -9.49
CA GLN A 56 -19.73 0.18 -10.39
C GLN A 56 -18.58 0.86 -9.64
N TYR A 57 -18.79 1.29 -8.39
CA TYR A 57 -17.74 1.88 -7.55
C TYR A 57 -16.62 0.87 -7.30
N ILE A 58 -16.94 -0.37 -6.89
CA ILE A 58 -15.95 -1.45 -6.70
C ILE A 58 -15.26 -1.78 -8.02
N SER A 59 -16.02 -1.94 -9.11
CA SER A 59 -15.46 -2.20 -10.44
C SER A 59 -14.46 -1.11 -10.90
N ASN A 60 -14.73 0.14 -10.57
CA ASN A 60 -13.83 1.25 -10.92
C ASN A 60 -12.53 1.20 -10.13
N ILE A 61 -12.59 0.86 -8.84
CA ILE A 61 -11.37 0.68 -8.02
C ILE A 61 -10.53 -0.47 -8.59
N GLU A 62 -11.14 -1.65 -8.81
CA GLU A 62 -10.44 -2.83 -9.32
C GLU A 62 -9.79 -2.59 -10.69
N LYS A 63 -10.32 -1.68 -11.48
CA LYS A 63 -9.80 -1.33 -12.82
C LYS A 63 -8.88 -0.12 -12.85
N GLY A 64 -8.59 0.48 -11.70
CA GLY A 64 -7.78 1.71 -11.63
C GLY A 64 -8.45 2.93 -12.26
N LYS A 65 -9.79 2.93 -12.36
CA LYS A 65 -10.59 4.04 -12.92
C LYS A 65 -11.20 4.92 -11.84
N ASN A 66 -10.76 4.77 -10.61
CA ASN A 66 -11.40 5.44 -9.48
C ASN A 66 -10.87 6.86 -9.31
N ASN A 67 -11.75 7.85 -9.50
CA ASN A 67 -11.47 9.25 -9.19
C ASN A 67 -11.79 9.62 -7.74
N SER A 68 -12.34 8.67 -6.98
CA SER A 68 -12.72 8.85 -5.57
C SER A 68 -12.33 7.59 -4.80
N PRO A 69 -11.04 7.48 -4.42
CA PRO A 69 -10.56 6.33 -3.65
C PRO A 69 -11.31 6.22 -2.32
N PRO A 70 -11.39 5.01 -1.73
CA PRO A 70 -12.11 4.80 -0.46
C PRO A 70 -11.47 5.64 0.66
N ASP A 71 -12.32 6.23 1.49
CA ASP A 71 -11.91 6.89 2.73
C ASP A 71 -11.57 5.86 3.82
N ASP A 72 -11.11 6.33 4.96
CA ASP A 72 -10.66 5.47 6.06
C ASP A 72 -11.78 4.56 6.56
N ASP A 73 -13.00 5.08 6.70
CA ASP A 73 -14.16 4.29 7.11
C ASP A 73 -14.48 3.18 6.12
N ALA A 74 -14.40 3.48 4.83
CA ALA A 74 -14.59 2.47 3.78
C ALA A 74 -13.48 1.42 3.78
N ILE A 75 -12.22 1.81 4.03
CA ILE A 75 -11.09 0.89 4.14
C ILE A 75 -11.31 -0.06 5.32
N PHE A 76 -11.68 0.42 6.50
CA PHE A 76 -11.97 -0.41 7.67
C PHE A 76 -13.13 -1.38 7.43
N LYS A 77 -14.20 -0.92 6.78
CA LYS A 77 -15.34 -1.77 6.41
C LYS A 77 -14.91 -2.84 5.42
N LEU A 78 -14.12 -2.51 4.40
CA LEU A 78 -13.60 -3.47 3.43
C LEU A 78 -12.78 -4.56 4.11
N ILE A 79 -11.85 -4.20 5.00
CA ILE A 79 -11.03 -5.14 5.77
C ILE A 79 -11.93 -6.11 6.55
N SER A 80 -12.96 -5.59 7.22
CA SER A 80 -13.91 -6.39 8.00
C SER A 80 -14.75 -7.33 7.13
N ILE A 81 -15.30 -6.83 6.02
CA ILE A 81 -16.16 -7.62 5.12
C ILE A 81 -15.36 -8.73 4.43
N LEU A 82 -14.11 -8.44 4.05
CA LEU A 82 -13.21 -9.37 3.39
C LEU A 82 -12.59 -10.39 4.36
N GLY A 83 -12.71 -10.17 5.67
CA GLY A 83 -12.17 -11.07 6.69
C GLY A 83 -10.64 -11.16 6.64
N LEU A 84 -9.94 -10.06 6.33
CA LEU A 84 -8.51 -10.04 6.18
C LEU A 84 -7.80 -10.30 7.54
N SER A 85 -6.74 -11.08 7.50
CA SER A 85 -5.82 -11.24 8.64
C SER A 85 -5.14 -9.90 8.97
N SER A 86 -4.51 -9.80 10.14
CA SER A 86 -3.80 -8.58 10.57
C SER A 86 -2.79 -8.10 9.54
N ASP A 87 -1.97 -9.03 9.01
CA ASP A 87 -0.92 -8.71 8.03
C ASP A 87 -1.50 -8.29 6.68
N GLU A 88 -2.55 -8.97 6.22
CA GLU A 88 -3.27 -8.60 5.01
C GLU A 88 -3.96 -7.24 5.15
N ALA A 89 -4.55 -6.96 6.30
CA ALA A 89 -5.21 -5.70 6.60
C ALA A 89 -4.23 -4.52 6.59
N GLU A 90 -3.03 -4.71 7.17
CA GLU A 90 -1.97 -3.70 7.16
C GLU A 90 -1.52 -3.39 5.73
N LYS A 91 -1.24 -4.43 4.93
CA LYS A 91 -0.91 -4.29 3.51
C LYS A 91 -2.03 -3.60 2.73
N PHE A 92 -3.27 -4.06 2.91
CA PHE A 92 -4.44 -3.51 2.23
C PHE A 92 -4.60 -2.02 2.51
N ARG A 93 -4.47 -1.64 3.78
CA ARG A 93 -4.53 -0.25 4.23
C ARG A 93 -3.39 0.58 3.62
N PHE A 94 -2.15 0.08 3.66
CA PHE A 94 -1.02 0.76 3.06
C PHE A 94 -1.23 1.01 1.57
N LEU A 95 -1.65 0.00 0.80
CA LEU A 95 -1.92 0.13 -0.63
C LEU A 95 -3.04 1.12 -0.94
N ALA A 96 -4.09 1.16 -0.10
CA ALA A 96 -5.18 2.12 -0.25
C ALA A 96 -4.71 3.57 -0.05
N TYR A 97 -3.85 3.83 0.93
CA TYR A 97 -3.23 5.14 1.12
C TYR A 97 -2.28 5.49 -0.04
N ALA A 98 -1.45 4.56 -0.48
CA ALA A 98 -0.54 4.76 -1.60
C ALA A 98 -1.30 5.09 -2.90
N ASP A 99 -2.45 4.45 -3.14
CA ASP A 99 -3.33 4.75 -4.28
C ASP A 99 -3.88 6.19 -4.26
N ARG A 100 -4.02 6.77 -3.06
CA ARG A 100 -4.37 8.18 -2.83
C ARG A 100 -3.16 9.12 -2.92
N GLY A 101 -1.95 8.60 -3.12
CA GLY A 101 -0.69 9.36 -3.05
C GLY A 101 -0.34 9.82 -1.63
N MET A 102 -0.76 9.09 -0.62
CA MET A 102 -0.57 9.41 0.80
C MET A 102 0.16 8.30 1.54
N LEU A 103 0.74 8.62 2.67
CA LEU A 103 1.19 7.65 3.67
C LEU A 103 0.10 7.43 4.72
N PRO A 104 0.01 6.23 5.31
CA PRO A 104 -0.79 6.01 6.52
C PRO A 104 -0.45 7.04 7.60
N PRO A 105 -1.43 7.54 8.38
CA PRO A 105 -1.22 8.64 9.33
C PRO A 105 -0.10 8.40 10.34
N GLU A 106 0.08 7.17 10.82
CA GLU A 106 1.15 6.79 11.74
C GLU A 106 2.53 6.87 11.07
N MET A 107 2.67 6.45 9.81
CA MET A 107 3.91 6.57 9.05
C MET A 107 4.22 8.03 8.74
N PHE A 108 3.21 8.79 8.34
CA PHE A 108 3.34 10.22 8.10
C PHE A 108 3.83 10.95 9.36
N ARG A 109 3.22 10.68 10.51
CA ARG A 109 3.62 11.27 11.80
C ARG A 109 5.04 10.90 12.15
N TYR A 110 5.42 9.62 12.04
CA TYR A 110 6.77 9.16 12.35
C TYR A 110 7.82 9.86 11.47
N VAL A 111 7.57 9.99 10.18
CA VAL A 111 8.49 10.70 9.26
C VAL A 111 8.59 12.18 9.67
N PHE A 112 7.46 12.81 10.01
CA PHE A 112 7.42 14.23 10.35
C PHE A 112 8.10 14.54 11.69
N ASP A 113 7.99 13.63 12.65
CA ASP A 113 8.61 13.76 13.98
C ASP A 113 10.12 13.43 13.96
N CYS A 114 10.64 12.91 12.84
CA CYS A 114 12.06 12.56 12.69
C CYS A 114 12.73 13.40 11.58
N PRO A 115 13.34 14.55 11.93
CA PRO A 115 14.02 15.43 10.96
C PRO A 115 15.13 14.72 10.16
N ALA A 116 15.77 13.70 10.75
CA ALA A 116 16.81 12.92 10.08
C ALA A 116 16.22 12.14 8.86
N ILE A 117 15.03 11.58 8.99
CA ILE A 117 14.36 10.88 7.89
C ILE A 117 13.97 11.87 6.79
N ILE A 118 13.44 13.04 7.16
CA ILE A 118 13.11 14.09 6.19
C ILE A 118 14.37 14.54 5.45
N GLY A 119 15.45 14.75 6.17
CA GLY A 119 16.76 15.11 5.59
C GLY A 119 17.28 14.05 4.63
N LEU A 120 17.14 12.78 5.00
CA LEU A 120 17.54 11.64 4.16
C LEU A 120 16.71 11.56 2.88
N ILE A 121 15.40 11.70 2.97
CA ILE A 121 14.49 11.71 1.80
C ILE A 121 14.85 12.89 0.89
N ASN A 122 15.01 14.08 1.45
CA ASN A 122 15.38 15.28 0.69
C ASN A 122 16.74 15.12 -0.02
N TYR A 123 17.74 14.55 0.67
CA TYR A 123 19.03 14.23 0.05
C TYR A 123 18.86 13.24 -1.11
N ALA A 124 18.12 12.18 -0.91
CA ALA A 124 17.88 11.14 -1.92
C ALA A 124 17.20 11.70 -3.19
N VAL A 125 16.20 12.54 -3.00
CA VAL A 125 15.46 13.19 -4.11
C VAL A 125 16.40 14.11 -4.89
N ASN A 126 17.15 14.99 -4.19
CA ASN A 126 18.01 15.99 -4.82
C ASN A 126 19.22 15.38 -5.53
N ASN A 127 19.68 14.20 -5.10
CA ASN A 127 20.83 13.51 -5.68
C ASN A 127 20.45 12.33 -6.57
N ASN A 128 19.15 12.15 -6.85
CA ASN A 128 18.64 11.04 -7.67
C ASN A 128 19.15 9.67 -7.21
N VAL A 129 19.16 9.44 -5.89
CA VAL A 129 19.60 8.16 -5.33
C VAL A 129 18.73 7.04 -5.90
N PRO A 130 19.31 6.00 -6.53
CA PRO A 130 18.52 4.91 -7.11
C PRO A 130 17.68 4.20 -6.06
N ILE A 131 16.48 3.75 -6.44
CA ILE A 131 15.55 3.09 -5.51
C ILE A 131 16.14 1.78 -5.00
N ASP A 132 16.81 1.02 -5.83
CA ASP A 132 17.48 -0.25 -5.51
C ASP A 132 18.63 -0.10 -4.50
N TYR A 133 19.20 1.11 -4.36
CA TYR A 133 20.16 1.40 -3.29
C TYR A 133 19.55 1.16 -1.90
N TRP A 134 18.27 1.49 -1.73
CA TRP A 134 17.57 1.35 -0.45
C TRP A 134 17.34 -0.10 -0.05
N ASP A 135 17.26 -1.01 -1.01
CA ASP A 135 17.14 -2.44 -0.78
C ASP A 135 18.38 -2.97 -0.03
N SER A 136 19.57 -2.52 -0.43
CA SER A 136 20.81 -2.90 0.25
C SER A 136 20.91 -2.31 1.66
N VAL A 137 20.51 -1.04 1.84
CA VAL A 137 20.49 -0.38 3.16
C VAL A 137 19.56 -1.07 4.13
N LEU A 138 18.36 -1.43 3.68
CA LEU A 138 17.39 -2.15 4.50
C LEU A 138 17.89 -3.55 4.87
N SER A 139 18.45 -4.28 3.91
CA SER A 139 19.05 -5.59 4.15
C SER A 139 20.14 -5.52 5.24
N ASP A 140 20.99 -4.48 5.21
CA ASP A 140 22.03 -4.27 6.22
C ASP A 140 21.45 -3.97 7.61
N ILE A 141 20.39 -3.16 7.68
CA ILE A 141 19.71 -2.84 8.95
C ILE A 141 19.11 -4.11 9.56
N PHE A 142 18.45 -4.94 8.75
CA PHE A 142 17.82 -6.17 9.24
C PHE A 142 18.85 -7.24 9.66
N SER A 143 19.94 -7.38 8.93
CA SER A 143 20.99 -8.33 9.27
C SER A 143 21.67 -7.97 10.61
N LYS A 144 21.91 -6.70 10.89
CA LYS A 144 22.48 -6.22 12.17
C LYS A 144 21.52 -6.49 13.35
N ARG A 145 20.23 -6.31 13.17
CA ARG A 145 19.22 -6.53 14.23
C ARG A 145 19.09 -8.00 14.65
N LYS A 146 19.38 -8.96 13.75
CA LYS A 146 19.39 -10.40 14.08
C LYS A 146 20.57 -10.79 14.99
N VAL A 147 21.67 -10.05 14.93
CA VAL A 147 22.87 -10.32 15.76
C VAL A 147 22.65 -9.88 17.20
N ASP A 148 21.96 -8.76 17.43
CA ASP A 148 21.78 -8.17 18.76
C ASP A 148 20.73 -8.93 19.63
N ASN A 149 19.90 -9.81 19.04
CA ASN A 149 18.90 -10.60 19.76
C ASN A 149 19.38 -11.97 20.23
N HIS A 150 20.67 -12.31 20.06
CA HIS A 150 21.29 -13.58 20.46
C HIS A 150 22.45 -13.39 21.43
N GLY A 151 22.50 -12.24 22.15
CA GLY A 151 23.43 -11.95 23.20
C GLY A 151 22.81 -12.03 24.59
#